data_aade4d24b031436440a83f27b8fae9e3
#
_entry.id   aade4d24b031436440a83f27b8fae9e3
#
_cell.length_a   1.000
_cell.length_b   1.000
_cell.length_c   1.000
_cell.angle_alpha   90.00
_cell.angle_beta   90.00
_cell.angle_gamma   90.00
#
_symmetry.space_group_name_H-M   'P 1'
#
loop_
_entity.id
_entity.type
_entity.pdbx_description
1 polymer ?
#
loop_
_entity_poly.entity_id
_entity_poly.type
_entity_poly.pdbx_seq_one_letter_code
_entity_poly.pdbx_strand_id
1 'polypeptide(L)'
;MDDQTGRDLLAAGAAAYARGDVAEALRTFEQVAAGATGDLRTSAIINAASMSDELGEHAKAVDLYREALAVMPADAIRMRPAALVNLSQALQHVGDLDGAQDALERARELLAAGVEDQGDLRVACLLSLTAVAMHRQQWAHAADVATESLDAAVRFAPGLAGHPLMNLAAIHFETGRFDLSDDFAGQALAAFETAGDVNAVAETQQNLGIMRVRTGRLDDAEPLLQSSQSYFERAGIGHRAGIGSKVLAFLAEGRGDTARATALYRRSLDYFRASGAVLDVADVETRLATAAFAEGRPGEGERLLAAAFATYRGLGLGLHCAQVDFWHATLLESALTTAGTPDDAAQTRATALAVPAAIAIDAVRYTLPNGRQREQWNREIADPAMQLAFRLAYASGDARLVADLVEAQCAGTTVDIGRAGHGTPLRLPLQLPDPPPVGAAGTDGSFLLGAALAGVAAGAGLPVPLPPRLAVTADGRIVLGSSIAAAEERYGREVRDSRVVPAW
;
A
#
# COMPACT_ATOMS: atom_id res chain seq x y z
N MET A 1 -7.44 -35.11 -27.17
CA MET A 1 -6.55 -35.88 -26.26
C MET A 1 -7.39 -36.89 -25.54
N ASP A 2 -6.95 -38.14 -25.39
CA ASP A 2 -7.69 -39.11 -24.57
C ASP A 2 -7.51 -38.79 -23.08
N ASP A 3 -8.47 -39.29 -22.28
CA ASP A 3 -8.55 -38.99 -20.85
C ASP A 3 -7.34 -39.47 -20.03
N GLN A 4 -6.70 -40.57 -20.45
CA GLN A 4 -5.55 -41.10 -19.74
C GLN A 4 -4.32 -40.24 -19.97
N THR A 5 -4.05 -39.90 -21.23
CA THR A 5 -2.95 -38.96 -21.59
C THR A 5 -3.12 -37.63 -20.90
N GLY A 6 -4.35 -37.09 -20.81
CA GLY A 6 -4.62 -35.84 -20.11
C GLY A 6 -4.33 -35.90 -18.61
N ARG A 7 -4.71 -37.01 -17.93
CA ARG A 7 -4.40 -37.23 -16.51
C ARG A 7 -2.90 -37.36 -16.26
N ASP A 8 -2.21 -38.08 -17.14
CA ASP A 8 -0.76 -38.26 -17.02
C ASP A 8 -0.01 -36.92 -17.18
N LEU A 9 -0.46 -36.06 -18.09
CA LEU A 9 0.07 -34.71 -18.25
C LEU A 9 -0.27 -33.79 -17.06
N LEU A 10 -1.49 -33.86 -16.50
CA LEU A 10 -1.81 -33.10 -15.26
C LEU A 10 -0.89 -33.54 -14.12
N ALA A 11 -0.65 -34.81 -13.95
CA ALA A 11 0.27 -35.33 -12.95
C ALA A 11 1.71 -34.88 -13.21
N ALA A 12 2.14 -34.83 -14.47
CA ALA A 12 3.46 -34.30 -14.85
C ALA A 12 3.60 -32.79 -14.55
N GLY A 13 2.57 -31.99 -14.82
CA GLY A 13 2.53 -30.57 -14.46
C GLY A 13 2.60 -30.34 -12.96
N ALA A 14 1.85 -31.11 -12.17
CA ALA A 14 1.92 -31.06 -10.71
C ALA A 14 3.31 -31.47 -10.19
N ALA A 15 3.96 -32.46 -10.80
CA ALA A 15 5.31 -32.87 -10.46
C ALA A 15 6.35 -31.78 -10.83
N ALA A 16 6.17 -31.07 -11.94
CA ALA A 16 7.01 -29.92 -12.30
C ALA A 16 6.88 -28.80 -11.25
N TYR A 17 5.65 -28.47 -10.87
CA TYR A 17 5.39 -27.50 -9.80
C TYR A 17 6.04 -27.90 -8.48
N ALA A 18 5.91 -29.16 -8.07
CA ALA A 18 6.54 -29.67 -6.84
C ALA A 18 8.08 -29.57 -6.84
N ARG A 19 8.71 -29.52 -8.03
CA ARG A 19 10.14 -29.27 -8.19
C ARG A 19 10.49 -27.76 -8.25
N GLY A 20 9.51 -26.88 -8.21
CA GLY A 20 9.69 -25.43 -8.34
C GLY A 20 9.78 -24.93 -9.79
N ASP A 21 9.53 -25.76 -10.79
CA ASP A 21 9.51 -25.35 -12.20
C ASP A 21 8.10 -24.92 -12.63
N VAL A 22 7.72 -23.71 -12.15
CA VAL A 22 6.40 -23.12 -12.38
C VAL A 22 6.14 -22.92 -13.87
N ALA A 23 7.17 -22.53 -14.65
CA ALA A 23 7.04 -22.30 -16.07
C ALA A 23 6.81 -23.59 -16.86
N GLU A 24 7.45 -24.70 -16.48
CA GLU A 24 7.17 -26.03 -17.08
C GLU A 24 5.75 -26.50 -16.72
N ALA A 25 5.35 -26.32 -15.45
CA ALA A 25 4.01 -26.65 -14.98
C ALA A 25 2.95 -25.89 -15.79
N LEU A 26 3.11 -24.57 -15.98
CA LEU A 26 2.20 -23.74 -16.78
C LEU A 26 2.05 -24.30 -18.20
N ARG A 27 3.16 -24.51 -18.91
CA ARG A 27 3.11 -25.04 -20.30
C ARG A 27 2.38 -26.39 -20.37
N THR A 28 2.62 -27.25 -19.40
CA THR A 28 2.00 -28.59 -19.34
C THR A 28 0.49 -28.48 -19.11
N PHE A 29 0.05 -27.61 -18.20
CA PHE A 29 -1.38 -27.39 -17.95
C PHE A 29 -2.07 -26.72 -19.14
N GLU A 30 -1.44 -25.77 -19.82
CA GLU A 30 -1.96 -25.16 -21.05
C GLU A 30 -2.12 -26.20 -22.18
N GLN A 31 -1.18 -27.12 -22.31
CA GLN A 31 -1.27 -28.21 -23.27
C GLN A 31 -2.50 -29.12 -22.99
N VAL A 32 -2.76 -29.43 -21.73
CA VAL A 32 -3.94 -30.19 -21.34
C VAL A 32 -5.22 -29.39 -21.61
N ALA A 33 -5.25 -28.12 -21.22
CA ALA A 33 -6.40 -27.22 -21.43
C ALA A 33 -6.78 -27.09 -22.92
N ALA A 34 -5.80 -27.08 -23.81
CA ALA A 34 -6.01 -27.03 -25.26
C ALA A 34 -6.54 -28.34 -25.87
N GLY A 35 -6.18 -29.48 -25.29
CA GLY A 35 -6.48 -30.79 -25.88
C GLY A 35 -7.55 -31.63 -25.19
N ALA A 36 -7.88 -31.34 -23.93
CA ALA A 36 -8.87 -32.07 -23.15
C ALA A 36 -10.27 -31.43 -23.21
N THR A 37 -11.26 -32.14 -22.68
CA THR A 37 -12.65 -31.68 -22.56
C THR A 37 -13.19 -31.96 -21.14
N GLY A 38 -14.33 -31.37 -20.77
CA GLY A 38 -15.00 -31.61 -19.49
C GLY A 38 -14.16 -31.19 -18.27
N ASP A 39 -14.28 -31.96 -17.20
CA ASP A 39 -13.62 -31.65 -15.91
C ASP A 39 -12.10 -31.61 -16.00
N LEU A 40 -11.52 -32.42 -16.88
CA LEU A 40 -10.09 -32.47 -17.10
C LEU A 40 -9.56 -31.14 -17.68
N ARG A 41 -10.29 -30.58 -18.66
CA ARG A 41 -9.98 -29.26 -19.23
C ARG A 41 -10.13 -28.16 -18.16
N THR A 42 -11.24 -28.22 -17.41
CA THR A 42 -11.51 -27.21 -16.34
C THR A 42 -10.41 -27.23 -15.28
N SER A 43 -10.00 -28.42 -14.82
CA SER A 43 -8.89 -28.56 -13.87
C SER A 43 -7.57 -28.01 -14.43
N ALA A 44 -7.29 -28.27 -15.71
CA ALA A 44 -6.10 -27.80 -16.37
C ALA A 44 -6.07 -26.26 -16.48
N ILE A 45 -7.21 -25.63 -16.81
CA ILE A 45 -7.32 -24.17 -16.88
C ILE A 45 -7.10 -23.54 -15.49
N ILE A 46 -7.69 -24.11 -14.42
CA ILE A 46 -7.50 -23.62 -13.04
C ILE A 46 -6.03 -23.69 -12.64
N ASN A 47 -5.36 -24.81 -12.92
CA ASN A 47 -3.96 -24.98 -12.60
C ASN A 47 -3.06 -24.04 -13.42
N ALA A 48 -3.37 -23.84 -14.72
CA ALA A 48 -2.67 -22.87 -15.55
C ALA A 48 -2.85 -21.43 -15.03
N ALA A 49 -4.07 -21.09 -14.58
CA ALA A 49 -4.35 -19.80 -13.94
C ALA A 49 -3.50 -19.58 -12.67
N SER A 50 -3.42 -20.60 -11.80
CA SER A 50 -2.59 -20.53 -10.59
C SER A 50 -1.11 -20.36 -10.92
N MET A 51 -0.59 -21.06 -11.92
CA MET A 51 0.81 -20.90 -12.36
C MET A 51 1.08 -19.54 -12.98
N SER A 52 0.13 -19.02 -13.76
CA SER A 52 0.23 -17.67 -14.34
C SER A 52 0.27 -16.59 -13.24
N ASP A 53 -0.56 -16.74 -12.20
CA ASP A 53 -0.57 -15.82 -11.05
C ASP A 53 0.77 -15.84 -10.30
N GLU A 54 1.31 -17.04 -10.08
CA GLU A 54 2.60 -17.22 -9.40
C GLU A 54 3.80 -16.66 -10.22
N LEU A 55 3.69 -16.67 -11.54
CA LEU A 55 4.67 -16.05 -12.44
C LEU A 55 4.51 -14.52 -12.56
N GLY A 56 3.52 -13.93 -11.89
CA GLY A 56 3.21 -12.50 -11.98
C GLY A 56 2.38 -12.10 -13.20
N GLU A 57 1.88 -13.07 -13.98
CA GLU A 57 0.98 -12.86 -15.13
C GLU A 57 -0.47 -12.71 -14.66
N HIS A 58 -0.70 -11.82 -13.65
CA HIS A 58 -1.98 -11.73 -12.92
C HIS A 58 -3.19 -11.47 -13.83
N ALA A 59 -3.06 -10.62 -14.85
CA ALA A 59 -4.15 -10.36 -15.80
C ALA A 59 -4.55 -11.61 -16.56
N LYS A 60 -3.57 -12.40 -17.02
CA LYS A 60 -3.81 -13.70 -17.68
C LYS A 60 -4.45 -14.71 -16.73
N ALA A 61 -4.02 -14.74 -15.46
CA ALA A 61 -4.62 -15.57 -14.43
C ALA A 61 -6.11 -15.25 -14.24
N VAL A 62 -6.48 -13.97 -14.16
CA VAL A 62 -7.88 -13.53 -14.09
C VAL A 62 -8.70 -14.04 -15.27
N ASP A 63 -8.16 -13.91 -16.49
CA ASP A 63 -8.88 -14.37 -17.69
C ASP A 63 -9.08 -15.89 -17.70
N LEU A 64 -8.05 -16.65 -17.33
CA LEU A 64 -8.12 -18.09 -17.22
C LEU A 64 -9.10 -18.57 -16.13
N TYR A 65 -9.10 -17.95 -14.95
CA TYR A 65 -10.10 -18.28 -13.92
C TYR A 65 -11.53 -17.96 -14.38
N ARG A 66 -11.75 -16.84 -15.07
CA ARG A 66 -13.05 -16.51 -15.67
C ARG A 66 -13.48 -17.53 -16.72
N GLU A 67 -12.55 -17.96 -17.59
CA GLU A 67 -12.81 -19.04 -18.56
C GLU A 67 -13.20 -20.34 -17.84
N ALA A 68 -12.45 -20.78 -16.85
CA ALA A 68 -12.76 -21.97 -16.07
C ALA A 68 -14.15 -21.90 -15.43
N LEU A 69 -14.48 -20.78 -14.80
CA LEU A 69 -15.78 -20.55 -14.16
C LEU A 69 -16.96 -20.50 -15.15
N ALA A 70 -16.72 -20.07 -16.38
CA ALA A 70 -17.74 -20.02 -17.44
C ALA A 70 -18.11 -21.42 -17.96
N VAL A 71 -17.14 -22.33 -18.05
CA VAL A 71 -17.36 -23.69 -18.54
C VAL A 71 -17.72 -24.70 -17.43
N MET A 72 -17.46 -24.31 -16.18
CA MET A 72 -17.71 -25.17 -15.01
C MET A 72 -19.21 -25.28 -14.72
N PRO A 73 -19.77 -26.48 -14.48
CA PRO A 73 -21.15 -26.65 -14.09
C PRO A 73 -21.51 -25.85 -12.82
N ALA A 74 -22.74 -25.33 -12.76
CA ALA A 74 -23.19 -24.52 -11.62
C ALA A 74 -23.21 -25.32 -10.30
N ASP A 75 -23.37 -26.61 -10.39
CA ASP A 75 -23.39 -27.59 -9.28
C ASP A 75 -22.02 -28.19 -8.96
N ALA A 76 -20.94 -27.65 -9.53
CA ALA A 76 -19.57 -28.04 -9.19
C ALA A 76 -19.16 -27.47 -7.79
N ILE A 77 -19.88 -27.91 -6.75
CA ILE A 77 -19.83 -27.39 -5.38
C ILE A 77 -18.44 -27.48 -4.71
N ARG A 78 -17.55 -28.35 -5.19
CA ARG A 78 -16.17 -28.46 -4.65
C ARG A 78 -15.17 -27.58 -5.37
N MET A 79 -15.24 -27.49 -6.69
CA MET A 79 -14.24 -26.78 -7.51
C MET A 79 -14.55 -25.30 -7.65
N ARG A 80 -15.84 -24.94 -7.75
CA ARG A 80 -16.27 -23.57 -8.01
C ARG A 80 -15.87 -22.58 -6.89
N PRO A 81 -16.09 -22.91 -5.59
CA PRO A 81 -15.64 -22.01 -4.51
C PRO A 81 -14.12 -21.82 -4.50
N ALA A 82 -13.34 -22.89 -4.71
CA ALA A 82 -11.88 -22.79 -4.77
C ALA A 82 -11.41 -21.89 -5.93
N ALA A 83 -11.99 -22.06 -7.13
CA ALA A 83 -11.68 -21.21 -8.27
C ALA A 83 -12.04 -19.73 -8.03
N LEU A 84 -13.14 -19.45 -7.33
CA LEU A 84 -13.55 -18.10 -6.95
C LEU A 84 -12.59 -17.47 -5.93
N VAL A 85 -12.13 -18.21 -4.92
CA VAL A 85 -11.15 -17.76 -3.94
C VAL A 85 -9.82 -17.41 -4.64
N ASN A 86 -9.33 -18.28 -5.53
CA ASN A 86 -8.10 -18.03 -6.27
C ASN A 86 -8.25 -16.86 -7.27
N LEU A 87 -9.40 -16.75 -7.96
CA LEU A 87 -9.70 -15.58 -8.79
C LEU A 87 -9.61 -14.28 -7.98
N SER A 88 -10.12 -14.29 -6.74
CA SER A 88 -10.07 -13.09 -5.90
C SER A 88 -8.64 -12.65 -5.60
N GLN A 89 -7.70 -13.59 -5.44
CA GLN A 89 -6.29 -13.27 -5.22
C GLN A 89 -5.68 -12.59 -6.47
N ALA A 90 -5.90 -13.19 -7.64
CA ALA A 90 -5.45 -12.60 -8.90
C ALA A 90 -6.06 -11.20 -9.14
N LEU A 91 -7.35 -11.00 -8.81
CA LEU A 91 -8.02 -9.70 -8.89
C LEU A 91 -7.42 -8.67 -7.92
N GLN A 92 -7.03 -9.08 -6.71
CA GLN A 92 -6.32 -8.22 -5.78
C GLN A 92 -4.96 -7.78 -6.33
N HIS A 93 -4.22 -8.68 -6.98
CA HIS A 93 -2.93 -8.36 -7.61
C HIS A 93 -3.07 -7.33 -8.75
N VAL A 94 -4.16 -7.36 -9.52
CA VAL A 94 -4.43 -6.34 -10.55
C VAL A 94 -5.14 -5.09 -10.02
N GLY A 95 -5.44 -5.04 -8.71
CA GLY A 95 -6.06 -3.89 -8.05
C GLY A 95 -7.60 -3.83 -8.19
N ASP A 96 -8.24 -4.85 -8.76
CA ASP A 96 -9.71 -4.95 -8.85
C ASP A 96 -10.29 -5.52 -7.54
N LEU A 97 -10.34 -4.66 -6.52
CA LEU A 97 -10.87 -5.05 -5.21
C LEU A 97 -12.39 -5.27 -5.21
N ASP A 98 -13.13 -4.64 -6.13
CA ASP A 98 -14.57 -4.85 -6.27
C ASP A 98 -14.84 -6.25 -6.82
N GLY A 99 -14.19 -6.60 -7.92
CA GLY A 99 -14.26 -7.95 -8.47
C GLY A 99 -13.78 -9.03 -7.51
N ALA A 100 -12.74 -8.76 -6.71
CA ALA A 100 -12.25 -9.68 -5.70
C ALA A 100 -13.31 -9.93 -4.60
N GLN A 101 -13.94 -8.89 -4.11
CA GLN A 101 -15.02 -9.04 -3.12
C GLN A 101 -16.21 -9.81 -3.67
N ASP A 102 -16.68 -9.47 -4.87
CA ASP A 102 -17.81 -10.16 -5.52
C ASP A 102 -17.53 -11.67 -5.71
N ALA A 103 -16.30 -12.02 -6.10
CA ALA A 103 -15.89 -13.42 -6.22
C ALA A 103 -15.93 -14.15 -4.87
N LEU A 104 -15.43 -13.51 -3.81
CA LEU A 104 -15.40 -14.09 -2.47
C LEU A 104 -16.79 -14.22 -1.85
N GLU A 105 -17.67 -13.24 -2.01
CA GLU A 105 -19.05 -13.34 -1.52
C GLU A 105 -19.80 -14.50 -2.20
N ARG A 106 -19.61 -14.68 -3.50
CA ARG A 106 -20.15 -15.85 -4.22
C ARG A 106 -19.55 -17.17 -3.73
N ALA A 107 -18.24 -17.19 -3.44
CA ALA A 107 -17.62 -18.38 -2.85
C ALA A 107 -18.21 -18.68 -1.47
N ARG A 108 -18.37 -17.67 -0.64
CA ARG A 108 -18.97 -17.76 0.71
C ARG A 108 -20.41 -18.32 0.66
N GLU A 109 -21.24 -17.83 -0.26
CA GLU A 109 -22.61 -18.34 -0.46
C GLU A 109 -22.61 -19.83 -0.82
N LEU A 110 -21.74 -20.25 -1.75
CA LEU A 110 -21.61 -21.66 -2.15
C LEU A 110 -21.12 -22.53 -0.99
N LEU A 111 -20.17 -22.06 -0.21
CA LEU A 111 -19.62 -22.74 0.96
C LEU A 111 -20.64 -22.83 2.11
N ALA A 112 -21.53 -21.84 2.25
CA ALA A 112 -22.60 -21.87 3.24
C ALA A 112 -23.69 -22.91 2.90
N ALA A 113 -23.96 -23.12 1.61
CA ALA A 113 -24.91 -24.10 1.12
C ALA A 113 -24.35 -25.53 1.01
N GLY A 114 -23.02 -25.69 1.13
CA GLY A 114 -22.29 -26.93 0.87
C GLY A 114 -22.06 -27.83 2.08
N VAL A 115 -21.42 -28.97 1.86
CA VAL A 115 -21.19 -30.07 2.81
C VAL A 115 -20.05 -29.73 3.80
N GLU A 116 -20.06 -30.34 4.99
CA GLU A 116 -19.13 -30.13 6.13
C GLU A 116 -17.62 -30.32 5.79
N ASP A 117 -17.28 -30.95 4.66
CA ASP A 117 -15.91 -31.34 4.26
C ASP A 117 -15.08 -30.21 3.59
N GLN A 118 -15.48 -28.94 3.70
CA GLN A 118 -14.78 -27.79 3.08
C GLN A 118 -14.35 -26.72 4.11
N GLY A 119 -14.04 -27.16 5.31
CA GLY A 119 -13.67 -26.26 6.40
C GLY A 119 -12.47 -25.35 6.10
N ASP A 120 -11.41 -25.94 5.54
CA ASP A 120 -10.19 -25.20 5.17
C ASP A 120 -10.47 -24.13 4.11
N LEU A 121 -11.28 -24.47 3.09
CA LEU A 121 -11.65 -23.53 2.03
C LEU A 121 -12.55 -22.40 2.56
N ARG A 122 -13.43 -22.71 3.52
CA ARG A 122 -14.25 -21.68 4.20
C ARG A 122 -13.36 -20.69 4.94
N VAL A 123 -12.38 -21.19 5.68
CA VAL A 123 -11.39 -20.33 6.38
C VAL A 123 -10.61 -19.51 5.36
N ALA A 124 -10.09 -20.10 4.29
CA ALA A 124 -9.36 -19.41 3.24
C ALA A 124 -10.20 -18.30 2.57
N CYS A 125 -11.48 -18.56 2.30
CA CYS A 125 -12.41 -17.56 1.76
C CYS A 125 -12.56 -16.35 2.72
N LEU A 126 -12.78 -16.60 4.01
CA LEU A 126 -12.95 -15.57 5.02
C LEU A 126 -11.64 -14.80 5.29
N LEU A 127 -10.48 -15.47 5.23
CA LEU A 127 -9.18 -14.81 5.29
C LEU A 127 -8.99 -13.84 4.11
N SER A 128 -9.35 -14.26 2.91
CA SER A 128 -9.27 -13.41 1.72
C SER A 128 -10.25 -12.24 1.77
N LEU A 129 -11.49 -12.44 2.26
CA LEU A 129 -12.44 -11.36 2.52
C LEU A 129 -11.90 -10.36 3.55
N THR A 130 -11.26 -10.85 4.61
CA THR A 130 -10.61 -10.01 5.62
C THR A 130 -9.52 -9.16 4.97
N ALA A 131 -8.67 -9.75 4.11
CA ALA A 131 -7.62 -9.03 3.40
C ALA A 131 -8.19 -7.93 2.49
N VAL A 132 -9.23 -8.20 1.70
CA VAL A 132 -9.91 -7.20 0.88
C VAL A 132 -10.46 -6.06 1.73
N ALA A 133 -11.12 -6.35 2.85
CA ALA A 133 -11.66 -5.34 3.76
C ALA A 133 -10.54 -4.49 4.40
N MET A 134 -9.39 -5.11 4.75
CA MET A 134 -8.21 -4.41 5.25
C MET A 134 -7.62 -3.48 4.18
N HIS A 135 -7.47 -3.93 2.93
CA HIS A 135 -7.00 -3.11 1.82
C HIS A 135 -7.90 -1.89 1.57
N ARG A 136 -9.20 -2.04 1.78
CA ARG A 136 -10.17 -0.95 1.72
C ARG A 136 -10.22 -0.11 2.99
N GLN A 137 -9.42 -0.44 4.01
CA GLN A 137 -9.44 0.21 5.34
C GLN A 137 -10.83 0.18 6.01
N GLN A 138 -11.64 -0.81 5.71
CA GLN A 138 -12.94 -1.06 6.32
C GLN A 138 -12.75 -1.83 7.63
N TRP A 139 -12.03 -1.23 8.59
CA TRP A 139 -11.50 -1.91 9.78
C TRP A 139 -12.57 -2.62 10.64
N ALA A 140 -13.75 -2.03 10.78
CA ALA A 140 -14.83 -2.66 11.52
C ALA A 140 -15.31 -3.94 10.82
N HIS A 141 -15.57 -3.85 9.52
CA HIS A 141 -15.96 -5.00 8.70
C HIS A 141 -14.87 -6.07 8.65
N ALA A 142 -13.61 -5.67 8.50
CA ALA A 142 -12.48 -6.59 8.55
C ALA A 142 -12.41 -7.35 9.89
N ALA A 143 -12.67 -6.68 11.01
CA ALA A 143 -12.70 -7.32 12.33
C ALA A 143 -13.85 -8.34 12.46
N ASP A 144 -15.04 -8.01 11.95
CA ASP A 144 -16.18 -8.91 11.95
C ASP A 144 -15.89 -10.17 11.14
N VAL A 145 -15.37 -10.02 9.92
CA VAL A 145 -15.03 -11.15 9.04
C VAL A 145 -13.86 -11.97 9.60
N ALA A 146 -12.83 -11.31 10.19
CA ALA A 146 -11.73 -12.03 10.84
C ALA A 146 -12.19 -12.84 12.04
N THR A 147 -13.17 -12.33 12.82
CA THR A 147 -13.78 -13.06 13.92
C THR A 147 -14.57 -14.27 13.42
N GLU A 148 -15.37 -14.09 12.36
CA GLU A 148 -16.06 -15.22 11.69
C GLU A 148 -15.06 -16.26 11.18
N SER A 149 -13.93 -15.80 10.62
CA SER A 149 -12.85 -16.69 10.16
C SER A 149 -12.23 -17.49 11.30
N LEU A 150 -12.06 -16.86 12.48
CA LEU A 150 -11.55 -17.52 13.67
C LEU A 150 -12.53 -18.59 14.18
N ASP A 151 -13.82 -18.25 14.26
CA ASP A 151 -14.86 -19.21 14.64
C ASP A 151 -14.92 -20.40 13.68
N ALA A 152 -14.81 -20.14 12.38
CA ALA A 152 -14.76 -21.18 11.37
C ALA A 152 -13.50 -22.04 11.52
N ALA A 153 -12.33 -21.44 11.74
CA ALA A 153 -11.08 -22.15 11.92
C ALA A 153 -11.15 -23.06 13.16
N VAL A 154 -11.55 -22.54 14.30
CA VAL A 154 -11.68 -23.31 15.55
C VAL A 154 -12.62 -24.51 15.38
N ARG A 155 -13.70 -24.35 14.61
CA ARG A 155 -14.73 -25.37 14.43
C ARG A 155 -14.36 -26.42 13.38
N PHE A 156 -13.76 -26.02 12.27
CA PHE A 156 -13.61 -26.88 11.08
C PHE A 156 -12.16 -27.16 10.70
N ALA A 157 -11.22 -26.26 11.04
CA ALA A 157 -9.82 -26.32 10.63
C ALA A 157 -8.89 -25.74 11.72
N PRO A 158 -8.81 -26.36 12.91
CA PRO A 158 -8.09 -25.77 14.06
C PRO A 158 -6.63 -25.40 13.77
N GLY A 159 -5.96 -26.13 12.87
CA GLY A 159 -4.60 -25.82 12.44
C GLY A 159 -4.45 -24.46 11.75
N LEU A 160 -5.54 -23.88 11.25
CA LEU A 160 -5.55 -22.58 10.57
C LEU A 160 -5.91 -21.40 11.50
N ALA A 161 -6.19 -21.63 12.78
CA ALA A 161 -6.66 -20.60 13.71
C ALA A 161 -5.66 -19.45 13.89
N GLY A 162 -4.36 -19.70 13.71
CA GLY A 162 -3.32 -18.67 13.79
C GLY A 162 -3.48 -17.55 12.76
N HIS A 163 -3.97 -17.85 11.56
CA HIS A 163 -4.11 -16.84 10.49
C HIS A 163 -5.17 -15.76 10.82
N PRO A 164 -6.41 -16.09 11.17
CA PRO A 164 -7.39 -15.07 11.57
C PRO A 164 -6.98 -14.32 12.84
N LEU A 165 -6.30 -14.96 13.79
CA LEU A 165 -5.74 -14.29 14.95
C LEU A 165 -4.70 -13.24 14.55
N MET A 166 -3.83 -13.55 13.59
CA MET A 166 -2.84 -12.58 13.09
C MET A 166 -3.51 -11.42 12.34
N ASN A 167 -4.58 -11.68 11.58
CA ASN A 167 -5.38 -10.63 10.94
C ASN A 167 -6.03 -9.72 11.98
N LEU A 168 -6.62 -10.27 13.05
CA LEU A 168 -7.16 -9.47 14.17
C LEU A 168 -6.07 -8.62 14.83
N ALA A 169 -4.87 -9.18 15.03
CA ALA A 169 -3.73 -8.42 15.54
C ALA A 169 -3.40 -7.22 14.65
N ALA A 170 -3.33 -7.42 13.32
CA ALA A 170 -3.05 -6.36 12.36
C ALA A 170 -4.15 -5.29 12.35
N ILE A 171 -5.42 -5.68 12.37
CA ILE A 171 -6.58 -4.77 12.41
C ILE A 171 -6.55 -3.92 13.68
N HIS A 172 -6.29 -4.53 14.84
CA HIS A 172 -6.20 -3.80 16.10
C HIS A 172 -4.98 -2.87 16.13
N PHE A 173 -3.88 -3.26 15.51
CA PHE A 173 -2.71 -2.40 15.34
C PHE A 173 -3.04 -1.14 14.54
N GLU A 174 -3.63 -1.30 13.35
CA GLU A 174 -3.99 -0.17 12.47
C GLU A 174 -5.10 0.73 13.05
N THR A 175 -5.90 0.20 13.99
CA THR A 175 -6.91 0.98 14.73
C THR A 175 -6.40 1.57 16.05
N GLY A 176 -5.10 1.43 16.36
CA GLY A 176 -4.44 2.00 17.53
C GLY A 176 -4.71 1.26 18.85
N ARG A 177 -5.27 0.05 18.79
CA ARG A 177 -5.55 -0.80 19.98
C ARG A 177 -4.38 -1.75 20.21
N PHE A 178 -3.23 -1.19 20.58
CA PHE A 178 -1.96 -1.93 20.61
C PHE A 178 -1.96 -3.09 21.61
N ASP A 179 -2.62 -2.96 22.76
CA ASP A 179 -2.72 -4.07 23.74
C ASP A 179 -3.45 -5.27 23.16
N LEU A 180 -4.60 -5.05 22.48
CA LEU A 180 -5.35 -6.11 21.82
C LEU A 180 -4.56 -6.70 20.64
N SER A 181 -3.81 -5.89 19.93
CA SER A 181 -2.91 -6.35 18.87
C SER A 181 -1.86 -7.31 19.41
N ASP A 182 -1.20 -6.96 20.50
CA ASP A 182 -0.19 -7.82 21.16
C ASP A 182 -0.82 -9.13 21.66
N ASP A 183 -2.03 -9.08 22.23
CA ASP A 183 -2.74 -10.26 22.73
C ASP A 183 -3.09 -11.23 21.59
N PHE A 184 -3.70 -10.74 20.50
CA PHE A 184 -4.06 -11.57 19.36
C PHE A 184 -2.82 -12.15 18.65
N ALA A 185 -1.76 -11.37 18.53
CA ALA A 185 -0.52 -11.86 17.94
C ALA A 185 0.16 -12.92 18.80
N GLY A 186 0.10 -12.80 20.14
CA GLY A 186 0.56 -13.84 21.07
C GLY A 186 -0.23 -15.14 20.92
N GLN A 187 -1.56 -15.05 20.79
CA GLN A 187 -2.43 -16.19 20.53
C GLN A 187 -2.14 -16.84 19.17
N ALA A 188 -1.90 -16.03 18.11
CA ALA A 188 -1.53 -16.52 16.79
C ALA A 188 -0.22 -17.31 16.84
N LEU A 189 0.79 -16.78 17.53
CA LEU A 189 2.08 -17.45 17.71
C LEU A 189 1.92 -18.81 18.39
N ALA A 190 1.18 -18.87 19.50
CA ALA A 190 0.89 -20.11 20.21
C ALA A 190 0.12 -21.13 19.37
N ALA A 191 -0.82 -20.67 18.55
CA ALA A 191 -1.57 -21.53 17.63
C ALA A 191 -0.65 -22.15 16.56
N PHE A 192 0.22 -21.38 15.94
CA PHE A 192 1.17 -21.87 14.95
C PHE A 192 2.23 -22.78 15.56
N GLU A 193 2.73 -22.50 16.77
CA GLU A 193 3.63 -23.37 17.52
C GLU A 193 2.97 -24.74 17.80
N THR A 194 1.69 -24.72 18.22
CA THR A 194 0.91 -25.92 18.48
C THR A 194 0.68 -26.74 17.21
N ALA A 195 0.45 -26.07 16.08
CA ALA A 195 0.30 -26.70 14.77
C ALA A 195 1.64 -27.22 14.20
N GLY A 196 2.77 -26.82 14.76
CA GLY A 196 4.11 -27.14 14.25
C GLY A 196 4.46 -26.39 12.97
N ASP A 197 3.76 -25.30 12.64
CA ASP A 197 4.02 -24.47 11.46
C ASP A 197 5.15 -23.47 11.73
N VAL A 198 6.36 -23.93 11.55
CA VAL A 198 7.57 -23.12 11.81
C VAL A 198 7.66 -21.91 10.89
N ASN A 199 7.14 -22.01 9.66
CA ASN A 199 7.11 -20.88 8.73
C ASN A 199 6.16 -19.78 9.22
N ALA A 200 4.94 -20.14 9.58
CA ALA A 200 3.96 -19.17 10.12
C ALA A 200 4.42 -18.57 11.46
N VAL A 201 5.13 -19.33 12.30
CA VAL A 201 5.79 -18.79 13.51
C VAL A 201 6.79 -17.69 13.13
N ALA A 202 7.68 -17.94 12.16
CA ALA A 202 8.68 -16.97 11.75
C ALA A 202 8.02 -15.72 11.09
N GLU A 203 6.97 -15.91 10.30
CA GLU A 203 6.21 -14.81 9.71
C GLU A 203 5.53 -13.96 10.79
N THR A 204 4.92 -14.59 11.78
CA THR A 204 4.28 -13.91 12.93
C THR A 204 5.30 -13.12 13.73
N GLN A 205 6.49 -13.70 14.00
CA GLN A 205 7.59 -13.00 14.67
C GLN A 205 8.05 -11.78 13.85
N GLN A 206 8.17 -11.90 12.53
CA GLN A 206 8.54 -10.77 11.66
C GLN A 206 7.50 -9.66 11.72
N ASN A 207 6.23 -10.00 11.59
CA ASN A 207 5.12 -9.03 11.62
C ASN A 207 5.03 -8.33 12.98
N LEU A 208 5.15 -9.06 14.09
CA LEU A 208 5.25 -8.50 15.45
C LEU A 208 6.44 -7.56 15.58
N GLY A 209 7.60 -7.97 15.10
CA GLY A 209 8.80 -7.13 15.09
C GLY A 209 8.58 -5.82 14.35
N ILE A 210 7.93 -5.86 13.18
CA ILE A 210 7.55 -4.66 12.41
C ILE A 210 6.59 -3.76 13.20
N MET A 211 5.56 -4.30 13.82
CA MET A 211 4.62 -3.55 14.65
C MET A 211 5.32 -2.85 15.82
N ARG A 212 6.29 -3.53 16.46
CA ARG A 212 7.07 -2.96 17.56
C ARG A 212 8.02 -1.85 17.12
N VAL A 213 8.64 -1.99 15.94
CA VAL A 213 9.43 -0.91 15.33
C VAL A 213 8.55 0.31 15.08
N ARG A 214 7.35 0.12 14.49
CA ARG A 214 6.39 1.21 14.21
C ARG A 214 5.89 1.93 15.48
N THR A 215 5.89 1.26 16.61
CA THR A 215 5.50 1.83 17.92
C THR A 215 6.69 2.31 18.76
N GLY A 216 7.91 2.30 18.20
CA GLY A 216 9.13 2.74 18.90
C GLY A 216 9.68 1.74 19.95
N ARG A 217 9.10 0.53 20.04
CA ARG A 217 9.53 -0.53 20.96
C ARG A 217 10.70 -1.33 20.38
N LEU A 218 11.83 -0.65 20.14
CA LEU A 218 12.94 -1.19 19.37
C LEU A 218 13.61 -2.39 20.05
N ASP A 219 13.71 -2.40 21.39
CA ASP A 219 14.35 -3.48 22.14
C ASP A 219 13.49 -4.76 22.14
N ASP A 220 12.17 -4.62 22.12
CA ASP A 220 11.24 -5.74 22.00
C ASP A 220 11.17 -6.29 20.57
N ALA A 221 11.44 -5.46 19.57
CA ALA A 221 11.41 -5.83 18.16
C ALA A 221 12.62 -6.70 17.75
N GLU A 222 13.80 -6.37 18.25
CA GLU A 222 15.06 -6.97 17.77
C GLU A 222 15.12 -8.49 17.89
N PRO A 223 14.81 -9.12 19.04
CA PRO A 223 14.88 -10.59 19.15
C PRO A 223 13.91 -11.31 18.20
N LEU A 224 12.72 -10.75 17.98
CA LEU A 224 11.73 -11.30 17.05
C LEU A 224 12.22 -11.23 15.61
N LEU A 225 12.77 -10.07 15.20
CA LEU A 225 13.32 -9.87 13.87
C LEU A 225 14.56 -10.73 13.62
N GLN A 226 15.44 -10.91 14.60
CA GLN A 226 16.61 -11.78 14.46
C GLN A 226 16.22 -13.25 14.36
N SER A 227 15.25 -13.71 15.16
CA SER A 227 14.73 -15.08 15.10
C SER A 227 14.14 -15.40 13.73
N SER A 228 13.19 -14.57 13.27
CA SER A 228 12.55 -14.75 11.97
C SER A 228 13.56 -14.63 10.81
N GLN A 229 14.49 -13.66 10.86
CA GLN A 229 15.55 -13.51 9.87
C GLN A 229 16.40 -14.77 9.74
N SER A 230 16.84 -15.32 10.89
CA SER A 230 17.65 -16.55 10.90
C SER A 230 16.91 -17.75 10.30
N TYR A 231 15.59 -17.81 10.47
CA TYR A 231 14.77 -18.83 9.85
C TYR A 231 14.70 -18.64 8.34
N PHE A 232 14.31 -17.45 7.85
CA PHE A 232 14.13 -17.20 6.42
C PHE A 232 15.42 -17.36 5.62
N GLU A 233 16.56 -17.00 6.20
CA GLU A 233 17.86 -17.22 5.57
C GLU A 233 18.20 -18.71 5.43
N ARG A 234 17.98 -19.50 6.47
CA ARG A 234 18.22 -20.96 6.43
C ARG A 234 17.24 -21.68 5.50
N ALA A 235 16.00 -21.22 5.44
CA ALA A 235 14.95 -21.77 4.59
C ALA A 235 15.05 -21.31 3.13
N GLY A 236 15.95 -20.34 2.81
CA GLY A 236 16.09 -19.81 1.46
C GLY A 236 14.92 -18.91 1.00
N ILE A 237 14.10 -18.41 1.95
CA ILE A 237 12.94 -17.54 1.64
C ILE A 237 13.43 -16.09 1.48
N GLY A 238 14.04 -15.81 0.32
CA GLY A 238 14.80 -14.59 0.07
C GLY A 238 13.98 -13.30 0.22
N HIS A 239 12.75 -13.25 -0.26
CA HIS A 239 11.91 -12.06 -0.14
C HIS A 239 11.65 -11.71 1.34
N ARG A 240 11.27 -12.70 2.18
CA ARG A 240 11.08 -12.49 3.63
C ARG A 240 12.37 -12.09 4.34
N ALA A 241 13.50 -12.68 3.94
CA ALA A 241 14.82 -12.29 4.46
C ALA A 241 15.18 -10.84 4.06
N GLY A 242 14.76 -10.41 2.88
CA GLY A 242 14.88 -9.01 2.43
C GLY A 242 14.09 -8.05 3.31
N ILE A 243 12.82 -8.37 3.58
CA ILE A 243 11.96 -7.58 4.50
C ILE A 243 12.60 -7.50 5.89
N GLY A 244 13.02 -8.62 6.47
CA GLY A 244 13.64 -8.65 7.79
C GLY A 244 14.92 -7.82 7.85
N SER A 245 15.79 -7.90 6.84
CA SER A 245 17.00 -7.08 6.74
C SER A 245 16.67 -5.58 6.65
N LYS A 246 15.62 -5.19 5.90
CA LYS A 246 15.14 -3.81 5.81
C LYS A 246 14.66 -3.28 7.16
N VAL A 247 13.89 -4.06 7.90
CA VAL A 247 13.36 -3.66 9.22
C VAL A 247 14.46 -3.59 10.28
N LEU A 248 15.42 -4.53 10.25
CA LEU A 248 16.61 -4.47 11.10
C LEU A 248 17.48 -3.25 10.79
N ALA A 249 17.51 -2.79 9.53
CA ALA A 249 18.16 -1.53 9.16
C ALA A 249 17.48 -0.32 9.81
N PHE A 250 16.14 -0.23 9.80
CA PHE A 250 15.39 0.83 10.50
C PHE A 250 15.69 0.83 12.01
N LEU A 251 15.81 -0.35 12.61
CA LEU A 251 16.16 -0.48 14.00
C LEU A 251 17.57 0.06 14.28
N ALA A 252 18.54 -0.25 13.40
CA ALA A 252 19.90 0.28 13.50
C ALA A 252 19.94 1.81 13.32
N GLU A 253 19.16 2.37 12.35
CA GLU A 253 18.99 3.81 12.19
C GLU A 253 18.43 4.48 13.46
N GLY A 254 17.36 3.90 14.02
CA GLY A 254 16.74 4.40 15.24
C GLY A 254 17.70 4.45 16.45
N ARG A 255 18.76 3.65 16.42
CA ARG A 255 19.83 3.64 17.43
C ARG A 255 21.05 4.47 17.03
N GLY A 256 21.04 5.10 15.86
CA GLY A 256 22.15 5.90 15.34
C GLY A 256 23.31 5.07 14.76
N ASP A 257 23.15 3.75 14.58
CA ASP A 257 24.17 2.88 13.95
C ASP A 257 24.00 2.89 12.41
N THR A 258 24.44 3.99 11.81
CA THR A 258 24.31 4.23 10.37
C THR A 258 25.10 3.24 9.52
N ALA A 259 26.25 2.79 10.02
CA ALA A 259 27.08 1.81 9.31
C ALA A 259 26.38 0.44 9.22
N ARG A 260 25.82 -0.03 10.34
CA ARG A 260 25.03 -1.27 10.39
C ARG A 260 23.75 -1.14 9.54
N ALA A 261 23.06 -0.01 9.61
CA ALA A 261 21.88 0.25 8.81
C ALA A 261 22.17 0.16 7.31
N THR A 262 23.22 0.85 6.84
CA THR A 262 23.65 0.81 5.44
C THR A 262 24.01 -0.62 4.99
N ALA A 263 24.72 -1.40 5.81
CA ALA A 263 25.06 -2.80 5.50
C ALA A 263 23.80 -3.67 5.37
N LEU A 264 22.83 -3.49 6.27
CA LEU A 264 21.55 -4.23 6.26
C LEU A 264 20.67 -3.83 5.06
N TYR A 265 20.62 -2.56 4.67
CA TYR A 265 19.92 -2.14 3.45
C TYR A 265 20.54 -2.74 2.19
N ARG A 266 21.89 -2.80 2.08
CA ARG A 266 22.54 -3.45 0.95
C ARG A 266 22.19 -4.95 0.89
N ARG A 267 22.21 -5.63 2.04
CA ARG A 267 21.78 -7.03 2.12
C ARG A 267 20.33 -7.23 1.72
N SER A 268 19.42 -6.35 2.17
CA SER A 268 18.03 -6.35 1.77
C SER A 268 17.88 -6.17 0.26
N LEU A 269 18.63 -5.23 -0.32
CA LEU A 269 18.64 -4.97 -1.76
C LEU A 269 19.05 -6.20 -2.57
N ASP A 270 20.07 -6.94 -2.10
CA ASP A 270 20.53 -8.18 -2.75
C ASP A 270 19.43 -9.25 -2.74
N TYR A 271 18.72 -9.42 -1.63
CA TYR A 271 17.58 -10.35 -1.54
C TYR A 271 16.44 -9.96 -2.47
N PHE A 272 16.05 -8.68 -2.50
CA PHE A 272 14.96 -8.22 -3.34
C PHE A 272 15.30 -8.29 -4.82
N ARG A 273 16.55 -8.02 -5.20
CA ARG A 273 17.02 -8.21 -6.59
C ARG A 273 16.98 -9.68 -7.00
N ALA A 274 17.43 -10.57 -6.13
CA ALA A 274 17.40 -12.01 -6.38
C ALA A 274 15.97 -12.57 -6.50
N SER A 275 15.00 -12.01 -5.77
CA SER A 275 13.60 -12.41 -5.81
C SER A 275 12.76 -11.66 -6.86
N GLY A 276 13.33 -10.70 -7.60
CA GLY A 276 12.61 -9.89 -8.58
C GLY A 276 11.62 -8.89 -7.97
N ALA A 277 11.72 -8.57 -6.68
CA ALA A 277 10.82 -7.67 -5.96
C ALA A 277 11.14 -6.18 -6.29
N VAL A 278 10.79 -5.74 -7.50
CA VAL A 278 11.22 -4.44 -8.06
C VAL A 278 10.77 -3.23 -7.25
N LEU A 279 9.61 -3.28 -6.60
CA LEU A 279 9.11 -2.20 -5.74
C LEU A 279 9.93 -2.08 -4.45
N ASP A 280 10.26 -3.22 -3.83
CA ASP A 280 11.10 -3.25 -2.64
C ASP A 280 12.54 -2.81 -2.95
N VAL A 281 13.05 -3.15 -4.16
CA VAL A 281 14.34 -2.63 -4.66
C VAL A 281 14.31 -1.11 -4.67
N ALA A 282 13.30 -0.48 -5.27
CA ALA A 282 13.18 0.98 -5.38
C ALA A 282 13.04 1.66 -4.00
N ASP A 283 12.30 1.04 -3.07
CA ASP A 283 12.19 1.55 -1.69
C ASP A 283 13.55 1.52 -0.97
N VAL A 284 14.28 0.41 -1.06
CA VAL A 284 15.61 0.30 -0.43
C VAL A 284 16.65 1.20 -1.11
N GLU A 285 16.59 1.39 -2.42
CA GLU A 285 17.44 2.36 -3.14
C GLU A 285 17.24 3.78 -2.63
N THR A 286 15.98 4.17 -2.33
CA THR A 286 15.67 5.47 -1.72
C THR A 286 16.29 5.61 -0.32
N ARG A 287 16.30 4.53 0.49
CA ARG A 287 16.96 4.53 1.81
C ARG A 287 18.47 4.63 1.71
N LEU A 288 19.07 3.86 0.80
CA LEU A 288 20.51 3.93 0.55
C LEU A 288 20.94 5.30 -0.01
N ALA A 289 20.09 5.97 -0.77
CA ALA A 289 20.35 7.33 -1.20
C ALA A 289 20.48 8.29 -0.01
N THR A 290 19.59 8.17 0.99
CA THR A 290 19.67 8.95 2.24
C THR A 290 21.01 8.73 2.94
N ALA A 291 21.43 7.48 3.10
CA ALA A 291 22.73 7.16 3.69
C ALA A 291 23.89 7.75 2.87
N ALA A 292 23.84 7.69 1.54
CA ALA A 292 24.88 8.25 0.67
C ALA A 292 25.00 9.77 0.81
N PHE A 293 23.89 10.50 0.90
CA PHE A 293 23.89 11.94 1.17
C PHE A 293 24.49 12.25 2.54
N ALA A 294 24.09 11.51 3.58
CA ALA A 294 24.62 11.68 4.94
C ALA A 294 26.14 11.42 5.03
N GLU A 295 26.65 10.53 4.20
CA GLU A 295 28.09 10.19 4.11
C GLU A 295 28.87 11.12 3.15
N GLY A 296 28.26 12.20 2.63
CA GLY A 296 28.89 13.13 1.72
C GLY A 296 29.13 12.60 0.30
N ARG A 297 28.34 11.64 -0.13
CA ARG A 297 28.38 11.03 -1.47
C ARG A 297 27.11 11.33 -2.30
N PRO A 298 26.76 12.63 -2.50
CA PRO A 298 25.50 13.03 -3.12
C PRO A 298 25.31 12.45 -4.54
N GLY A 299 26.38 12.34 -5.33
CA GLY A 299 26.29 11.76 -6.67
C GLY A 299 25.89 10.27 -6.69
N GLU A 300 26.22 9.49 -5.64
CA GLU A 300 25.71 8.14 -5.47
C GLU A 300 24.23 8.17 -5.08
N GLY A 301 23.85 9.03 -4.14
CA GLY A 301 22.47 9.21 -3.71
C GLY A 301 21.55 9.58 -4.87
N GLU A 302 21.95 10.54 -5.71
CA GLU A 302 21.17 10.95 -6.88
C GLU A 302 20.98 9.81 -7.90
N ARG A 303 22.01 8.98 -8.11
CA ARG A 303 21.86 7.80 -8.99
C ARG A 303 20.85 6.79 -8.44
N LEU A 304 20.86 6.55 -7.14
CA LEU A 304 19.92 5.64 -6.48
C LEU A 304 18.48 6.18 -6.56
N LEU A 305 18.28 7.47 -6.30
CA LEU A 305 16.95 8.10 -6.46
C LEU A 305 16.46 8.08 -7.89
N ALA A 306 17.36 8.30 -8.87
CA ALA A 306 17.01 8.20 -10.28
C ALA A 306 16.59 6.77 -10.67
N ALA A 307 17.25 5.75 -10.14
CA ALA A 307 16.88 4.35 -10.36
C ALA A 307 15.51 4.02 -9.78
N ALA A 308 15.26 4.40 -8.52
CA ALA A 308 13.96 4.23 -7.86
C ALA A 308 12.84 4.96 -8.63
N PHE A 309 13.08 6.21 -9.03
CA PHE A 309 12.13 6.97 -9.85
C PHE A 309 11.81 6.28 -11.18
N ALA A 310 12.83 5.78 -11.88
CA ALA A 310 12.66 5.09 -13.15
C ALA A 310 11.81 3.81 -12.99
N THR A 311 12.03 3.06 -11.91
CA THR A 311 11.24 1.86 -11.58
C THR A 311 9.77 2.22 -11.36
N TYR A 312 9.48 3.19 -10.48
CA TYR A 312 8.11 3.61 -10.21
C TYR A 312 7.42 4.20 -11.45
N ARG A 313 8.15 4.96 -12.26
CA ARG A 313 7.63 5.52 -13.52
C ARG A 313 7.29 4.42 -14.53
N GLY A 314 8.16 3.42 -14.66
CA GLY A 314 7.93 2.26 -15.54
C GLY A 314 6.67 1.46 -15.18
N LEU A 315 6.29 1.48 -13.91
CA LEU A 315 5.09 0.83 -13.38
C LEU A 315 3.86 1.76 -13.34
N GLY A 316 3.96 3.01 -13.81
CA GLY A 316 2.86 3.97 -13.77
C GLY A 316 2.53 4.51 -12.38
N LEU A 317 3.42 4.35 -11.39
CA LEU A 317 3.22 4.73 -10.00
C LEU A 317 3.60 6.21 -9.76
N GLY A 318 2.88 7.13 -10.38
CA GLY A 318 3.18 8.56 -10.36
C GLY A 318 3.25 9.18 -8.97
N LEU A 319 2.46 8.70 -8.02
CA LEU A 319 2.54 9.18 -6.63
C LEU A 319 3.88 8.81 -5.98
N HIS A 320 4.38 7.60 -6.20
CA HIS A 320 5.69 7.19 -5.70
C HIS A 320 6.82 8.01 -6.34
N CYS A 321 6.68 8.33 -7.63
CA CYS A 321 7.60 9.26 -8.29
C CYS A 321 7.64 10.63 -7.60
N ALA A 322 6.47 11.20 -7.25
CA ALA A 322 6.39 12.46 -6.53
C ALA A 322 7.00 12.36 -5.11
N GLN A 323 6.82 11.24 -4.42
CA GLN A 323 7.44 10.99 -3.12
C GLN A 323 8.98 10.89 -3.21
N VAL A 324 9.51 10.25 -4.26
CA VAL A 324 10.97 10.22 -4.50
C VAL A 324 11.52 11.62 -4.76
N ASP A 325 10.84 12.45 -5.58
CA ASP A 325 11.27 13.82 -5.83
C ASP A 325 11.18 14.72 -4.59
N PHE A 326 10.13 14.56 -3.78
CA PHE A 326 10.02 15.22 -2.47
C PHE A 326 11.21 14.85 -1.57
N TRP A 327 11.53 13.55 -1.50
CA TRP A 327 12.66 13.08 -0.69
C TRP A 327 14.00 13.58 -1.24
N HIS A 328 14.18 13.58 -2.55
CA HIS A 328 15.38 14.15 -3.20
C HIS A 328 15.56 15.63 -2.88
N ALA A 329 14.49 16.41 -2.99
CA ALA A 329 14.54 17.83 -2.64
C ALA A 329 14.87 18.05 -1.16
N THR A 330 14.37 17.19 -0.25
CA THR A 330 14.69 17.21 1.17
C THR A 330 16.18 16.96 1.42
N LEU A 331 16.76 15.99 0.73
CA LEU A 331 18.20 15.68 0.85
C LEU A 331 19.07 16.81 0.30
N LEU A 332 18.66 17.44 -0.80
CA LEU A 332 19.34 18.62 -1.34
C LEU A 332 19.28 19.82 -0.38
N GLU A 333 18.10 20.10 0.22
CA GLU A 333 17.94 21.15 1.24
C GLU A 333 18.87 20.90 2.44
N SER A 334 18.93 19.66 2.92
CA SER A 334 19.81 19.26 4.01
C SER A 334 21.28 19.45 3.66
N ALA A 335 21.69 19.06 2.45
CA ALA A 335 23.06 19.23 1.97
C ALA A 335 23.45 20.70 1.85
N LEU A 336 22.56 21.55 1.31
CA LEU A 336 22.76 23.01 1.21
C LEU A 336 22.90 23.64 2.59
N THR A 337 22.06 23.24 3.54
CA THR A 337 22.12 23.75 4.93
C THR A 337 23.43 23.34 5.61
N THR A 338 23.89 22.12 5.40
CA THR A 338 25.13 21.59 5.98
C THR A 338 26.37 22.23 5.37
N ALA A 339 26.36 22.49 4.05
CA ALA A 339 27.49 23.12 3.36
C ALA A 339 27.72 24.58 3.80
N GLY A 340 26.66 25.30 4.23
CA GLY A 340 26.73 26.69 4.68
C GLY A 340 27.15 27.69 3.60
N THR A 341 27.33 27.24 2.36
CA THR A 341 27.68 28.09 1.20
C THR A 341 26.52 28.12 0.21
N PRO A 342 26.14 29.27 -0.31
CA PRO A 342 25.11 29.36 -1.34
C PRO A 342 25.49 28.58 -2.58
N ASP A 343 24.59 27.74 -3.05
CA ASP A 343 24.65 27.05 -4.34
C ASP A 343 23.30 27.25 -5.05
N ASP A 344 23.24 28.29 -5.86
CA ASP A 344 22.03 28.66 -6.59
C ASP A 344 21.53 27.58 -7.54
N ALA A 345 22.44 26.79 -8.10
CA ALA A 345 22.08 25.71 -9.01
C ALA A 345 21.42 24.55 -8.25
N ALA A 346 21.96 24.16 -7.11
CA ALA A 346 21.38 23.15 -6.23
C ALA A 346 20.04 23.66 -5.62
N GLN A 347 19.96 24.91 -5.23
CA GLN A 347 18.73 25.55 -4.73
C GLN A 347 17.63 25.54 -5.81
N THR A 348 17.95 25.95 -7.04
CA THR A 348 17.00 25.92 -8.18
C THR A 348 16.52 24.51 -8.45
N ARG A 349 17.42 23.52 -8.46
CA ARG A 349 17.09 22.12 -8.67
C ARG A 349 16.19 21.57 -7.56
N ALA A 350 16.50 21.84 -6.31
CA ALA A 350 15.67 21.43 -5.17
C ALA A 350 14.25 22.02 -5.27
N THR A 351 14.12 23.30 -5.61
CA THR A 351 12.83 23.96 -5.80
C THR A 351 12.04 23.36 -6.97
N ALA A 352 12.72 23.07 -8.09
CA ALA A 352 12.12 22.47 -9.27
C ALA A 352 11.59 21.04 -9.03
N LEU A 353 12.15 20.31 -8.07
CA LEU A 353 11.65 19.01 -7.62
C LEU A 353 10.53 19.17 -6.60
N ALA A 354 10.72 20.02 -5.58
CA ALA A 354 9.82 20.12 -4.43
C ALA A 354 8.44 20.65 -4.79
N VAL A 355 8.35 21.69 -5.64
CA VAL A 355 7.06 22.33 -5.91
C VAL A 355 6.12 21.42 -6.70
N PRO A 356 6.50 20.79 -7.83
CA PRO A 356 5.64 19.83 -8.50
C PRO A 356 5.31 18.61 -7.64
N ALA A 357 6.28 18.10 -6.85
CA ALA A 357 6.06 16.98 -5.95
C ALA A 357 5.02 17.33 -4.87
N ALA A 358 5.12 18.48 -4.23
CA ALA A 358 4.17 18.94 -3.23
C ALA A 358 2.75 19.06 -3.79
N ILE A 359 2.60 19.61 -5.01
CA ILE A 359 1.30 19.70 -5.70
C ILE A 359 0.72 18.30 -5.95
N ALA A 360 1.51 17.36 -6.45
CA ALA A 360 1.05 16.02 -6.76
C ALA A 360 0.69 15.22 -5.50
N ILE A 361 1.43 15.38 -4.41
CA ILE A 361 1.18 14.75 -3.11
C ILE A 361 -0.07 15.36 -2.47
N ASP A 362 -0.20 16.70 -2.46
CA ASP A 362 -1.36 17.40 -1.93
C ASP A 362 -2.65 17.00 -2.68
N ALA A 363 -2.54 16.75 -3.98
CA ALA A 363 -3.65 16.32 -4.80
C ALA A 363 -4.35 15.05 -4.31
N VAL A 364 -3.63 14.15 -3.64
CA VAL A 364 -4.18 12.87 -3.14
C VAL A 364 -5.25 13.07 -2.06
N ARG A 365 -5.11 14.08 -1.20
CA ARG A 365 -6.08 14.32 -0.12
C ARG A 365 -7.52 14.47 -0.62
N TYR A 366 -7.70 14.92 -1.86
CA TYR A 366 -9.01 15.12 -2.46
C TYR A 366 -9.63 13.84 -3.02
N THR A 367 -8.85 12.78 -3.17
CA THR A 367 -9.33 11.46 -3.60
C THR A 367 -9.67 10.55 -2.41
N LEU A 368 -9.31 10.96 -1.19
CA LEU A 368 -9.54 10.15 0.00
C LEU A 368 -10.99 10.22 0.47
N PRO A 369 -11.63 9.05 0.76
CA PRO A 369 -13.08 8.96 0.95
C PRO A 369 -13.60 9.53 2.27
N ASN A 370 -12.76 9.66 3.32
CA ASN A 370 -13.20 10.09 4.64
C ASN A 370 -12.29 11.16 5.27
N GLY A 371 -12.84 11.90 6.24
CA GLY A 371 -12.15 13.01 6.90
C GLY A 371 -10.87 12.57 7.64
N ARG A 372 -10.91 11.42 8.37
CA ARG A 372 -9.77 10.93 9.16
C ARG A 372 -8.58 10.54 8.27
N GLN A 373 -8.82 9.79 7.20
CA GLN A 373 -7.76 9.42 6.27
C GLN A 373 -7.14 10.64 5.60
N ARG A 374 -7.98 11.60 5.21
CA ARG A 374 -7.53 12.86 4.62
C ARG A 374 -6.71 13.67 5.61
N GLU A 375 -7.13 13.75 6.87
CA GLU A 375 -6.40 14.44 7.92
C GLU A 375 -5.05 13.79 8.22
N GLN A 376 -5.02 12.46 8.29
CA GLN A 376 -3.78 11.71 8.47
C GLN A 376 -2.82 11.93 7.29
N TRP A 377 -3.32 11.82 6.05
CA TRP A 377 -2.53 12.09 4.85
C TRP A 377 -1.92 13.50 4.86
N ASN A 378 -2.74 14.51 5.21
CA ASN A 378 -2.27 15.88 5.30
C ASN A 378 -1.12 15.98 6.30
N ARG A 379 -1.35 15.60 7.53
CA ARG A 379 -0.38 15.76 8.62
C ARG A 379 0.93 15.00 8.37
N GLU A 380 0.85 13.80 7.83
CA GLU A 380 2.01 12.91 7.73
C GLU A 380 2.78 13.06 6.42
N ILE A 381 2.12 13.50 5.34
CA ILE A 381 2.71 13.46 4.00
C ILE A 381 2.56 14.80 3.24
N ALA A 382 1.35 15.35 3.13
CA ALA A 382 1.12 16.52 2.29
C ALA A 382 1.65 17.81 2.91
N ASP A 383 1.44 18.04 4.20
CA ASP A 383 1.95 19.22 4.90
C ASP A 383 3.49 19.28 4.92
N PRO A 384 4.24 18.20 5.24
CA PRO A 384 5.69 18.18 5.10
C PRO A 384 6.19 18.52 3.69
N ALA A 385 5.53 17.99 2.64
CA ALA A 385 5.90 18.28 1.26
C ALA A 385 5.65 19.76 0.90
N MET A 386 4.51 20.30 1.31
CA MET A 386 4.16 21.69 1.07
C MET A 386 5.09 22.65 1.86
N GLN A 387 5.39 22.34 3.10
CA GLN A 387 6.35 23.12 3.92
C GLN A 387 7.74 23.17 3.28
N LEU A 388 8.21 22.05 2.70
CA LEU A 388 9.47 22.03 1.97
C LEU A 388 9.41 22.96 0.75
N ALA A 389 8.32 22.91 -0.04
CA ALA A 389 8.14 23.81 -1.18
C ALA A 389 8.18 25.28 -0.78
N PHE A 390 7.52 25.65 0.33
CA PHE A 390 7.55 27.01 0.87
C PHE A 390 8.96 27.44 1.32
N ARG A 391 9.67 26.59 2.07
CA ARG A 391 11.03 26.91 2.54
C ARG A 391 11.98 27.14 1.36
N LEU A 392 11.93 26.27 0.35
CA LEU A 392 12.80 26.39 -0.83
C LEU A 392 12.42 27.60 -1.69
N ALA A 393 11.13 27.91 -1.87
CA ALA A 393 10.69 29.10 -2.56
C ALA A 393 11.12 30.38 -1.83
N TYR A 394 11.01 30.40 -0.50
CA TYR A 394 11.48 31.53 0.31
C TYR A 394 13.01 31.69 0.22
N ALA A 395 13.76 30.61 0.35
CA ALA A 395 15.23 30.63 0.28
C ALA A 395 15.75 31.06 -1.10
N SER A 396 15.00 30.78 -2.18
CA SER A 396 15.34 31.27 -3.54
C SER A 396 15.06 32.79 -3.74
N GLY A 397 14.40 33.46 -2.79
CA GLY A 397 13.98 34.84 -2.93
C GLY A 397 12.83 35.07 -3.92
N ASP A 398 12.18 34.02 -4.41
CA ASP A 398 11.06 34.11 -5.35
C ASP A 398 9.74 34.45 -4.63
N ALA A 399 9.56 35.73 -4.36
CA ALA A 399 8.34 36.25 -3.69
C ALA A 399 7.06 35.93 -4.46
N ARG A 400 7.15 35.80 -5.80
CA ARG A 400 5.99 35.43 -6.64
C ARG A 400 5.62 33.97 -6.43
N LEU A 401 6.59 33.07 -6.41
CA LEU A 401 6.35 31.64 -6.14
C LEU A 401 5.76 31.45 -4.74
N VAL A 402 6.26 32.17 -3.73
CA VAL A 402 5.69 32.14 -2.37
C VAL A 402 4.22 32.59 -2.39
N ALA A 403 3.91 33.72 -3.05
CA ALA A 403 2.53 34.20 -3.17
C ALA A 403 1.64 33.17 -3.90
N ASP A 404 2.12 32.60 -5.00
CA ASP A 404 1.41 31.59 -5.77
C ASP A 404 1.13 30.30 -4.94
N LEU A 405 2.06 29.87 -4.08
CA LEU A 405 1.85 28.76 -3.15
C LEU A 405 0.77 29.07 -2.10
N VAL A 406 0.75 30.31 -1.56
CA VAL A 406 -0.29 30.77 -0.62
C VAL A 406 -1.66 30.74 -1.30
N GLU A 407 -1.77 31.33 -2.47
CA GLU A 407 -3.03 31.37 -3.24
C GLU A 407 -3.56 29.96 -3.57
N ALA A 408 -2.66 29.05 -3.99
CA ALA A 408 -3.04 27.66 -4.27
C ALA A 408 -3.56 26.94 -3.01
N GLN A 409 -2.96 27.17 -1.85
CA GLN A 409 -3.44 26.61 -0.58
C GLN A 409 -4.80 27.20 -0.17
N CYS A 410 -4.97 28.52 -0.32
CA CYS A 410 -6.27 29.17 -0.06
C CYS A 410 -7.37 28.65 -0.97
N ALA A 411 -7.10 28.48 -2.27
CA ALA A 411 -8.05 27.90 -3.22
C ALA A 411 -8.44 26.47 -2.86
N GLY A 412 -7.49 25.68 -2.31
CA GLY A 412 -7.71 24.33 -1.83
C GLY A 412 -8.61 24.21 -0.58
N THR A 413 -8.84 25.30 0.15
CA THR A 413 -9.67 25.32 1.37
C THR A 413 -11.08 25.87 1.18
N THR A 414 -11.44 26.34 -0.03
CA THR A 414 -12.73 26.96 -0.31
C THR A 414 -13.86 25.94 -0.26
N VAL A 415 -14.87 26.21 0.56
CA VAL A 415 -16.13 25.43 0.63
C VAL A 415 -17.12 26.04 -0.35
N ASP A 416 -17.58 25.28 -1.34
CA ASP A 416 -18.60 25.73 -2.28
C ASP A 416 -20.00 25.67 -1.62
N ILE A 417 -20.42 26.79 -1.07
CA ILE A 417 -21.74 26.96 -0.45
C ILE A 417 -22.86 27.09 -1.51
N GLY A 418 -22.50 27.34 -2.78
CA GLY A 418 -23.47 27.64 -3.85
C GLY A 418 -24.26 26.44 -4.36
N ARG A 419 -23.88 25.20 -4.03
CA ARG A 419 -24.54 23.95 -4.43
C ARG A 419 -25.46 23.33 -3.39
N ALA A 420 -25.61 23.94 -2.20
CA ALA A 420 -26.67 23.57 -1.28
C ALA A 420 -28.00 23.92 -1.96
N GLY A 421 -28.68 22.91 -2.53
CA GLY A 421 -30.00 23.07 -3.11
C GLY A 421 -30.91 23.75 -2.11
N HIS A 422 -31.97 24.41 -2.59
CA HIS A 422 -32.94 25.18 -1.83
C HIS A 422 -33.70 24.34 -0.77
N GLY A 423 -32.97 23.69 0.09
CA GLY A 423 -33.42 22.92 1.24
C GLY A 423 -33.01 23.61 2.54
N THR A 424 -33.91 23.65 3.48
CA THR A 424 -33.91 24.16 4.85
C THR A 424 -32.59 24.77 5.34
N PRO A 425 -32.56 26.00 5.89
CA PRO A 425 -31.36 26.65 6.35
C PRO A 425 -30.63 25.76 7.38
N LEU A 426 -29.38 25.43 7.06
CA LEU A 426 -28.53 24.61 7.91
C LEU A 426 -28.32 25.32 9.24
N ARG A 427 -28.81 24.77 10.32
CA ARG A 427 -28.37 25.16 11.66
C ARG A 427 -27.05 24.44 11.92
N LEU A 428 -25.95 25.08 11.59
CA LEU A 428 -24.63 24.64 12.06
C LEU A 428 -24.64 24.65 13.57
N PRO A 429 -24.23 23.56 14.25
CA PRO A 429 -24.00 23.64 15.68
C PRO A 429 -22.90 24.68 15.93
N LEU A 430 -23.27 25.77 16.60
CA LEU A 430 -22.41 26.93 16.90
C LEU A 430 -21.38 26.64 18.01
N GLN A 431 -21.14 25.40 18.39
CA GLN A 431 -20.04 25.00 19.26
C GLN A 431 -18.90 24.47 18.38
N LEU A 432 -17.99 25.38 18.03
CA LEU A 432 -16.65 24.99 17.60
C LEU A 432 -16.02 24.18 18.74
N PRO A 433 -15.37 23.04 18.45
CA PRO A 433 -14.56 22.37 19.45
C PRO A 433 -13.55 23.35 20.04
N ASP A 434 -13.34 23.32 21.35
CA ASP A 434 -12.38 24.15 22.02
C ASP A 434 -11.01 24.04 21.32
N PRO A 435 -10.31 25.17 21.06
CA PRO A 435 -9.00 25.12 20.46
C PRO A 435 -8.08 24.28 21.36
N PRO A 436 -7.17 23.49 20.79
CA PRO A 436 -6.21 22.71 21.57
C PRO A 436 -5.43 23.64 22.50
N PRO A 437 -5.09 23.20 23.73
CA PRO A 437 -4.44 24.04 24.71
C PRO A 437 -3.14 24.66 24.12
N VAL A 438 -2.99 25.97 24.31
CA VAL A 438 -1.84 26.75 23.88
C VAL A 438 -0.59 26.18 24.58
N GLY A 439 0.18 25.37 23.89
CA GLY A 439 1.36 24.71 24.47
C GLY A 439 1.91 23.54 23.63
N ALA A 440 1.18 23.04 22.66
CA ALA A 440 1.74 22.08 21.70
C ALA A 440 2.60 22.86 20.69
N ALA A 441 3.90 22.79 20.84
CA ALA A 441 4.87 23.47 20.01
C ALA A 441 4.66 23.14 18.52
N GLY A 442 4.47 24.17 17.70
CA GLY A 442 4.93 24.16 16.30
C GLY A 442 3.93 23.72 15.24
N THR A 443 2.62 24.01 15.34
CA THR A 443 1.75 23.98 14.17
C THR A 443 0.97 25.28 14.05
N ASP A 444 1.27 26.05 13.02
CA ASP A 444 0.50 27.24 12.66
C ASP A 444 -0.97 26.84 12.43
N GLY A 445 -1.88 27.38 13.26
CA GLY A 445 -3.27 27.00 13.34
C GLY A 445 -4.14 27.33 12.12
N SER A 446 -3.62 27.98 11.08
CA SER A 446 -4.37 28.37 9.89
C SER A 446 -4.71 27.21 8.94
N PHE A 447 -3.90 26.15 8.92
CA PHE A 447 -4.15 24.98 8.07
C PHE A 447 -5.17 23.99 8.68
N LEU A 448 -5.36 23.99 10.00
CA LEU A 448 -6.29 23.11 10.70
C LEU A 448 -7.76 23.51 10.51
N LEU A 449 -8.05 24.79 10.28
CA LEU A 449 -9.42 25.29 10.21
C LEU A 449 -10.18 24.77 8.97
N GLY A 450 -9.54 24.73 7.81
CA GLY A 450 -10.14 24.23 6.56
C GLY A 450 -10.42 22.72 6.61
N ALA A 451 -9.50 21.92 7.16
CA ALA A 451 -9.66 20.48 7.33
C ALA A 451 -10.74 20.15 8.38
N ALA A 452 -10.79 20.93 9.47
CA ALA A 452 -11.84 20.79 10.49
C ALA A 452 -13.24 21.11 9.95
N LEU A 453 -13.40 22.18 9.16
CA LEU A 453 -14.65 22.54 8.50
C LEU A 453 -15.10 21.49 7.47
N ALA A 454 -14.17 20.95 6.69
CA ALA A 454 -14.46 19.86 5.75
C ALA A 454 -14.89 18.58 6.49
N GLY A 455 -14.27 18.26 7.63
CA GLY A 455 -14.64 17.14 8.49
C GLY A 455 -16.03 17.28 9.09
N VAL A 456 -16.39 18.49 9.57
CA VAL A 456 -17.73 18.80 10.10
C VAL A 456 -18.79 18.71 8.98
N ALA A 457 -18.51 19.22 7.79
CA ALA A 457 -19.43 19.16 6.66
C ALA A 457 -19.64 17.71 6.19
N ALA A 458 -18.57 16.90 6.12
CA ALA A 458 -18.67 15.47 5.78
C ALA A 458 -19.43 14.66 6.83
N GLY A 459 -19.20 14.94 8.13
CA GLY A 459 -19.94 14.34 9.24
C GLY A 459 -21.42 14.70 9.28
N ALA A 460 -21.78 15.85 8.70
CA ALA A 460 -23.16 16.28 8.53
C ALA A 460 -23.85 15.73 7.25
N GLY A 461 -23.19 14.83 6.51
CA GLY A 461 -23.73 14.24 5.29
C GLY A 461 -23.83 15.23 4.11
N LEU A 462 -23.15 16.37 4.22
CA LEU A 462 -23.11 17.33 3.13
C LEU A 462 -22.12 16.89 2.06
N PRO A 463 -22.48 16.99 0.77
CA PRO A 463 -21.51 16.78 -0.27
C PRO A 463 -20.42 17.84 -0.13
N VAL A 464 -19.23 17.44 0.33
CA VAL A 464 -18.06 18.29 0.28
C VAL A 464 -17.50 18.17 -1.14
N PRO A 465 -17.77 19.14 -2.02
CA PRO A 465 -17.20 19.11 -3.36
C PRO A 465 -15.68 19.15 -3.23
N LEU A 466 -14.98 18.45 -4.11
CA LEU A 466 -13.53 18.58 -4.24
C LEU A 466 -13.21 20.07 -4.38
N PRO A 467 -12.39 20.67 -3.51
CA PRO A 467 -12.08 22.08 -3.62
C PRO A 467 -11.37 22.35 -4.94
N PRO A 468 -11.62 23.49 -5.57
CA PRO A 468 -10.95 23.85 -6.80
C PRO A 468 -9.44 23.95 -6.54
N ARG A 469 -8.67 23.37 -7.43
CA ARG A 469 -7.19 23.35 -7.34
C ARG A 469 -6.53 24.39 -8.22
N LEU A 470 -7.32 25.11 -9.01
CA LEU A 470 -6.86 26.17 -9.88
C LEU A 470 -7.33 27.50 -9.32
N ALA A 471 -6.39 28.30 -8.81
CA ALA A 471 -6.59 29.73 -8.61
C ALA A 471 -6.22 30.48 -9.90
N VAL A 472 -7.05 31.43 -10.31
CA VAL A 472 -6.80 32.26 -11.49
C VAL A 472 -6.77 33.71 -11.07
N THR A 473 -5.67 34.39 -11.39
CA THR A 473 -5.47 35.83 -11.14
C THR A 473 -6.41 36.68 -12.02
N ALA A 474 -6.58 37.94 -11.67
CA ALA A 474 -7.48 38.86 -12.40
C ALA A 474 -7.10 39.04 -13.89
N ASP A 475 -5.84 38.84 -14.24
CA ASP A 475 -5.32 38.85 -15.61
C ASP A 475 -5.45 37.49 -16.34
N GLY A 476 -6.11 36.52 -15.72
CA GLY A 476 -6.38 35.21 -16.32
C GLY A 476 -5.23 34.18 -16.20
N ARG A 477 -4.19 34.49 -15.44
CA ARG A 477 -3.06 33.56 -15.21
C ARG A 477 -3.45 32.49 -14.18
N ILE A 478 -3.19 31.22 -14.52
CA ILE A 478 -3.31 30.11 -13.57
C ILE A 478 -2.17 30.19 -12.57
N VAL A 479 -2.50 30.25 -11.29
CA VAL A 479 -1.55 30.21 -10.17
C VAL A 479 -0.84 28.85 -10.18
N LEU A 480 0.48 28.84 -10.06
CA LEU A 480 1.33 27.64 -10.19
C LEU A 480 1.15 26.86 -11.51
N GLY A 481 0.64 27.50 -12.58
CA GLY A 481 0.29 26.79 -13.82
C GLY A 481 1.45 26.00 -14.44
N SER A 482 2.66 26.55 -14.44
CA SER A 482 3.87 25.84 -14.93
C SER A 482 4.25 24.66 -14.03
N SER A 483 4.12 24.79 -12.72
CA SER A 483 4.43 23.72 -11.75
C SER A 483 3.37 22.61 -11.79
N ILE A 484 2.11 22.95 -12.01
CA ILE A 484 1.02 21.99 -12.22
C ILE A 484 1.29 21.18 -13.50
N ALA A 485 1.59 21.86 -14.62
CA ALA A 485 1.90 21.18 -15.87
C ALA A 485 3.15 20.27 -15.74
N ALA A 486 4.19 20.75 -15.05
CA ALA A 486 5.38 19.95 -14.77
C ALA A 486 5.06 18.71 -13.91
N ALA A 487 4.18 18.82 -12.92
CA ALA A 487 3.74 17.70 -12.10
C ALA A 487 2.98 16.66 -12.92
N GLU A 488 2.04 17.11 -13.77
CA GLU A 488 1.23 16.22 -14.63
C GLU A 488 2.10 15.47 -15.64
N GLU A 489 3.03 16.17 -16.30
CA GLU A 489 3.97 15.57 -17.25
C GLU A 489 4.93 14.59 -16.58
N ARG A 490 5.51 14.99 -15.45
CA ARG A 490 6.54 14.23 -14.76
C ARG A 490 6.01 12.97 -14.08
N TYR A 491 4.81 13.05 -13.50
CA TYR A 491 4.23 11.96 -12.73
C TYR A 491 3.14 11.19 -13.47
N GLY A 492 2.76 11.62 -14.67
CA GLY A 492 1.77 10.93 -15.51
C GLY A 492 0.39 10.85 -14.86
N ARG A 493 0.03 11.84 -14.02
CA ARG A 493 -1.26 11.87 -13.32
C ARG A 493 -1.84 13.28 -13.29
N GLU A 494 -3.16 13.38 -13.40
CA GLU A 494 -3.85 14.62 -13.23
C GLU A 494 -3.80 15.09 -11.76
N VAL A 495 -3.40 16.34 -11.53
CA VAL A 495 -3.29 16.96 -10.21
C VAL A 495 -4.20 18.16 -10.01
N ARG A 496 -4.99 18.50 -11.01
CA ARG A 496 -5.91 19.65 -11.01
C ARG A 496 -7.37 19.22 -11.09
N ASP A 497 -8.22 20.05 -10.49
CA ASP A 497 -9.66 20.02 -10.71
C ASP A 497 -9.99 21.04 -11.83
N SER A 498 -10.97 20.75 -12.65
CA SER A 498 -11.42 21.67 -13.71
C SER A 498 -12.12 22.94 -13.18
N ARG A 499 -12.46 22.98 -11.91
CA ARG A 499 -13.07 24.15 -11.27
C ARG A 499 -12.01 25.21 -10.99
N VAL A 500 -12.39 26.44 -11.25
CA VAL A 500 -11.54 27.63 -11.11
C VAL A 500 -12.12 28.54 -10.05
N VAL A 501 -11.27 29.04 -9.15
CA VAL A 501 -11.63 30.15 -8.24
C VAL A 501 -10.73 31.35 -8.52
N PRO A 502 -11.26 32.58 -8.39
CA PRO A 502 -10.43 33.76 -8.50
C PRO A 502 -9.41 33.78 -7.36
N ALA A 503 -8.16 34.10 -7.68
CA ALA A 503 -7.13 34.40 -6.70
C ALA A 503 -7.46 35.75 -6.02
N TRP A 504 -7.10 35.89 -4.77
CA TRP A 504 -7.31 37.10 -3.98
C TRP A 504 -6.37 38.23 -4.37
#